data_d3924eaf5b122117af689f8b48bf3bdb
#
_entry.id   d3924eaf5b122117af689f8b48bf3bdb
#
_cell.length_a   1.000
_cell.length_b   1.000
_cell.length_c   1.000
_cell.angle_alpha   90.00
_cell.angle_beta   90.00
_cell.angle_gamma   90.00
#
_symmetry.space_group_name_H-M   'P 1'
#
loop_
_entity.id
_entity.type
_entity.pdbx_description
1 polymer ?
#
loop_
_entity_poly.entity_id
_entity_poly.type
_entity_poly.pdbx_seq_one_letter_code
_entity_poly.pdbx_strand_id
1 'polypeptide(L)'
;MACLALKPYAQGPRCHFVSNVDGAHITDILEDLDPRTTLVIVASKTFTTIETLTNAQTALRWMAEAVERPTDQFVALSTAEDKTSDFGIAADRVFGFEDWVGGRYSLWGPIGLSLAIAIGAEHFRAFLSGAEAMDRHFQTAAAQENLPIILALVGVWHAQVAGYGTRAVLPYEQRLSRFPAYLQQLEMESNGKGVAIDG
;
A
#
# COMPACT_ATOMS: atom_id res chain seq x y z
N MET A 1 3.12 -6.26 -1.76
CA MET A 1 2.91 -6.81 -3.12
C MET A 1 3.76 -6.08 -4.16
N ALA A 2 3.60 -4.78 -4.39
CA ALA A 2 4.27 -4.06 -5.48
C ALA A 2 5.82 -4.17 -5.46
N CYS A 3 6.47 -3.99 -4.30
CA CYS A 3 7.92 -4.18 -4.18
C CYS A 3 8.38 -5.61 -4.53
N LEU A 4 7.57 -6.63 -4.26
CA LEU A 4 7.87 -8.00 -4.67
C LEU A 4 7.73 -8.16 -6.18
N ALA A 5 6.64 -7.65 -6.76
CA ALA A 5 6.39 -7.73 -8.20
C ALA A 5 7.47 -7.02 -9.03
N LEU A 6 7.92 -5.86 -8.55
CA LEU A 6 8.90 -5.01 -9.21
C LEU A 6 10.35 -5.22 -8.69
N LYS A 7 10.60 -6.29 -7.95
CA LYS A 7 11.93 -6.61 -7.40
C LYS A 7 13.08 -6.54 -8.43
N PRO A 8 12.93 -6.93 -9.71
CA PRO A 8 14.02 -6.80 -10.69
C PRO A 8 14.47 -5.37 -10.95
N TYR A 9 13.64 -4.39 -10.66
CA TYR A 9 13.94 -2.96 -10.83
C TYR A 9 14.43 -2.29 -9.54
N ALA A 10 14.56 -3.07 -8.43
CA ALA A 10 15.02 -2.53 -7.15
C ALA A 10 16.49 -2.11 -7.23
N GLN A 11 16.76 -0.83 -6.98
CA GLN A 11 18.08 -0.21 -6.96
C GLN A 11 18.35 0.54 -5.66
N GLY A 12 17.30 0.78 -4.87
CA GLY A 12 17.33 1.50 -3.61
C GLY A 12 17.50 0.59 -2.39
N PRO A 13 17.28 1.15 -1.19
CA PRO A 13 17.33 0.43 0.07
C PRO A 13 16.32 -0.73 0.11
N ARG A 14 16.62 -1.73 0.93
CA ARG A 14 15.68 -2.80 1.23
C ARG A 14 14.46 -2.24 1.99
N CYS A 15 13.26 -2.63 1.58
CA CYS A 15 12.03 -2.26 2.24
C CYS A 15 11.46 -3.45 3.00
N HIS A 16 11.14 -3.22 4.26
CA HIS A 16 10.42 -4.13 5.14
C HIS A 16 9.02 -3.57 5.42
N PHE A 17 8.03 -4.43 5.57
CA PHE A 17 6.63 -4.01 5.77
C PHE A 17 6.08 -4.68 7.01
N VAL A 18 5.66 -3.86 7.98
CA VAL A 18 5.02 -4.30 9.22
C VAL A 18 3.61 -3.78 9.25
N SER A 19 2.62 -4.66 9.29
CA SER A 19 1.20 -4.31 9.35
C SER A 19 0.46 -4.99 10.50
N ASN A 20 1.02 -6.08 11.04
CA ASN A 20 0.44 -6.76 12.19
C ASN A 20 0.88 -6.06 13.48
N VAL A 21 -0.02 -5.98 14.46
CA VAL A 21 0.27 -5.46 15.81
C VAL A 21 1.05 -6.47 16.67
N ASP A 22 1.16 -7.71 16.22
CA ASP A 22 1.95 -8.75 16.89
C ASP A 22 3.42 -8.30 17.04
N GLY A 23 3.88 -8.23 18.28
CA GLY A 23 5.25 -7.82 18.62
C GLY A 23 6.33 -8.67 17.97
N ALA A 24 6.10 -9.97 17.73
CA ALA A 24 7.07 -10.83 17.04
C ALA A 24 7.38 -10.30 15.62
N HIS A 25 6.36 -9.86 14.86
CA HIS A 25 6.54 -9.39 13.50
C HIS A 25 7.50 -8.20 13.39
N ILE A 26 7.34 -7.19 14.27
CA ILE A 26 8.24 -6.02 14.25
C ILE A 26 9.62 -6.36 14.84
N THR A 27 9.68 -7.16 15.90
CA THR A 27 10.94 -7.54 16.56
C THR A 27 11.84 -8.30 15.61
N ASP A 28 11.34 -9.34 14.94
CA ASP A 28 12.11 -10.14 13.97
C ASP A 28 12.71 -9.26 12.85
N ILE A 29 11.99 -8.20 12.44
CA ILE A 29 12.50 -7.27 11.42
C ILE A 29 13.57 -6.35 12.00
N LEU A 30 13.36 -5.80 13.20
CA LEU A 30 14.28 -4.83 13.80
C LEU A 30 15.62 -5.47 14.23
N GLU A 31 15.63 -6.76 14.59
CA GLU A 31 16.84 -7.49 14.94
C GLU A 31 17.90 -7.51 13.81
N ASP A 32 17.45 -7.50 12.57
CA ASP A 32 18.32 -7.53 11.38
C ASP A 32 18.72 -6.12 10.88
N LEU A 33 18.32 -5.04 11.57
CA LEU A 33 18.50 -3.66 11.12
C LEU A 33 19.43 -2.85 12.05
N ASP A 34 20.17 -1.89 11.46
CA ASP A 34 20.89 -0.87 12.22
C ASP A 34 20.00 0.39 12.34
N PRO A 35 19.65 0.82 13.56
CA PRO A 35 18.81 2.01 13.78
C PRO A 35 19.41 3.29 13.16
N ARG A 36 20.75 3.39 13.04
CA ARG A 36 21.40 4.58 12.45
C ARG A 36 21.20 4.71 10.94
N THR A 37 20.87 3.62 10.25
CA THR A 37 20.70 3.58 8.80
C THR A 37 19.29 3.18 8.37
N THR A 38 18.35 3.15 9.32
CA THR A 38 16.97 2.77 9.10
C THR A 38 16.08 4.01 9.02
N LEU A 39 15.27 4.11 7.96
CA LEU A 39 14.17 5.07 7.82
C LEU A 39 12.85 4.38 8.11
N VAL A 40 12.03 4.96 8.96
CA VAL A 40 10.69 4.47 9.30
C VAL A 40 9.63 5.29 8.57
N ILE A 41 8.80 4.65 7.76
CA ILE A 41 7.67 5.29 7.07
C ILE A 41 6.37 4.87 7.76
N VAL A 42 5.71 5.82 8.44
CA VAL A 42 4.44 5.60 9.13
C VAL A 42 3.29 5.94 8.17
N ALA A 43 2.64 4.91 7.64
CA ALA A 43 1.55 5.08 6.69
C ALA A 43 0.19 4.90 7.39
N SER A 44 -0.46 6.01 7.74
CA SER A 44 -1.79 6.04 8.35
C SER A 44 -2.52 7.32 7.98
N LYS A 45 -3.62 7.21 7.24
CA LYS A 45 -4.39 8.36 6.74
C LYS A 45 -4.77 9.31 7.87
N THR A 46 -5.40 8.80 8.91
CA THR A 46 -5.91 9.58 10.06
C THR A 46 -4.92 9.68 11.21
N PHE A 47 -3.79 8.98 11.09
CA PHE A 47 -2.78 8.83 12.16
C PHE A 47 -3.39 8.41 13.51
N THR A 48 -4.36 7.47 13.44
CA THR A 48 -5.08 6.91 14.61
C THR A 48 -5.17 5.39 14.59
N THR A 49 -4.70 4.73 13.52
CA THR A 49 -4.73 3.28 13.41
C THR A 49 -3.83 2.67 14.47
N ILE A 50 -4.42 1.96 15.42
CA ILE A 50 -3.75 1.50 16.63
C ILE A 50 -2.56 0.58 16.31
N GLU A 51 -2.71 -0.33 15.35
CA GLU A 51 -1.66 -1.24 14.91
C GLU A 51 -0.46 -0.47 14.35
N THR A 52 -0.72 0.51 13.51
CA THR A 52 0.33 1.35 12.89
C THR A 52 1.07 2.16 13.94
N LEU A 53 0.33 2.81 14.86
CA LEU A 53 0.96 3.65 15.89
C LEU A 53 1.71 2.84 16.94
N THR A 54 1.20 1.66 17.30
CA THR A 54 1.90 0.74 18.22
C THR A 54 3.24 0.30 17.63
N ASN A 55 3.25 -0.09 16.36
CA ASN A 55 4.47 -0.45 15.64
C ASN A 55 5.43 0.75 15.50
N ALA A 56 4.90 1.94 15.18
CA ALA A 56 5.70 3.16 15.06
C ALA A 56 6.38 3.53 16.39
N GLN A 57 5.65 3.45 17.51
CA GLN A 57 6.20 3.69 18.84
C GLN A 57 7.23 2.64 19.26
N THR A 58 7.06 1.39 18.86
CA THR A 58 8.05 0.32 19.12
C THR A 58 9.33 0.59 18.32
N ALA A 59 9.22 0.95 17.06
CA ALA A 59 10.38 1.35 16.25
C ALA A 59 11.06 2.61 16.79
N LEU A 60 10.29 3.58 17.31
CA LEU A 60 10.82 4.79 17.90
C LEU A 60 11.65 4.49 19.17
N ARG A 61 11.16 3.62 20.05
CA ARG A 61 11.89 3.20 21.25
C ARG A 61 13.18 2.47 20.90
N TRP A 62 13.11 1.51 19.98
CA TRP A 62 14.28 0.79 19.48
C TRP A 62 15.34 1.75 18.89
N MET A 63 14.91 2.71 18.10
CA MET A 63 15.82 3.69 17.47
C MET A 63 16.45 4.63 18.51
N ALA A 64 15.69 5.01 19.57
CA ALA A 64 16.17 5.91 20.64
C ALA A 64 17.33 5.32 21.46
N GLU A 65 17.53 4.01 21.41
CA GLU A 65 18.68 3.36 22.07
C GLU A 65 20.03 3.70 21.40
N ALA A 66 20.02 4.11 20.13
CA ALA A 66 21.23 4.31 19.33
C ALA A 66 21.28 5.66 18.57
N VAL A 67 20.17 6.39 18.51
CA VAL A 67 20.04 7.66 17.77
C VAL A 67 19.53 8.75 18.69
N GLU A 68 20.23 9.87 18.77
CA GLU A 68 19.90 10.99 19.68
C GLU A 68 18.55 11.64 19.35
N ARG A 69 18.24 11.80 18.06
CA ARG A 69 16.97 12.37 17.57
C ARG A 69 16.28 11.38 16.63
N PRO A 70 15.66 10.32 17.17
CA PRO A 70 15.14 9.23 16.35
C PRO A 70 14.01 9.68 15.42
N THR A 71 13.20 10.68 15.78
CA THR A 71 12.13 11.21 14.92
C THR A 71 12.64 11.84 13.62
N ASP A 72 13.92 12.22 13.56
CA ASP A 72 14.56 12.69 12.33
C ASP A 72 14.66 11.62 11.24
N GLN A 73 14.52 10.35 11.61
CA GLN A 73 14.48 9.19 10.71
C GLN A 73 13.06 8.66 10.50
N PHE A 74 12.02 9.46 10.84
CA PHE A 74 10.63 9.14 10.59
C PHE A 74 10.04 10.01 9.48
N VAL A 75 9.21 9.39 8.67
CA VAL A 75 8.40 10.01 7.61
C VAL A 75 6.95 9.57 7.81
N ALA A 76 6.01 10.48 7.67
CA ALA A 76 4.59 10.15 7.72
C ALA A 76 3.93 10.27 6.35
N LEU A 77 3.07 9.33 6.06
CA LEU A 77 2.12 9.37 4.93
C LEU A 77 0.72 9.53 5.54
N SER A 78 0.26 10.77 5.68
CA SER A 78 -0.94 11.08 6.46
C SER A 78 -1.59 12.39 6.03
N THR A 79 -2.89 12.52 6.30
CA THR A 79 -3.65 13.77 6.17
C THR A 79 -3.77 14.53 7.51
N ALA A 80 -3.33 13.93 8.62
CA ALA A 80 -3.46 14.47 9.99
C ALA A 80 -2.13 15.12 10.45
N GLU A 81 -1.85 16.33 9.97
CA GLU A 81 -0.60 17.05 10.24
C GLU A 81 -0.40 17.36 11.73
N ASP A 82 -1.48 17.67 12.46
CA ASP A 82 -1.46 17.90 13.89
C ASP A 82 -0.92 16.68 14.67
N LYS A 83 -1.44 15.50 14.36
CA LYS A 83 -1.04 14.24 15.01
C LYS A 83 0.36 13.78 14.65
N THR A 84 0.77 14.03 13.41
CA THR A 84 2.15 13.72 13.00
C THR A 84 3.15 14.64 13.70
N SER A 85 2.78 15.92 13.91
CA SER A 85 3.56 16.87 14.69
C SER A 85 3.63 16.45 16.17
N ASP A 86 2.51 16.02 16.76
CA ASP A 86 2.46 15.52 18.16
C ASP A 86 3.33 14.27 18.35
N PHE A 87 3.47 13.44 17.32
CA PHE A 87 4.39 12.29 17.33
C PHE A 87 5.86 12.72 17.25
N GLY A 88 6.15 13.94 16.82
CA GLY A 88 7.49 14.52 16.67
C GLY A 88 8.05 14.44 15.26
N ILE A 89 7.24 14.16 14.24
CA ILE A 89 7.65 14.17 12.83
C ILE A 89 7.57 15.60 12.30
N ALA A 90 8.66 16.11 11.74
CA ALA A 90 8.72 17.45 11.18
C ALA A 90 7.83 17.57 9.92
N ALA A 91 7.23 18.74 9.70
CA ALA A 91 6.26 18.98 8.64
C ALA A 91 6.82 18.71 7.23
N ASP A 92 8.10 18.95 7.00
CA ASP A 92 8.80 18.66 5.74
C ASP A 92 8.99 17.16 5.46
N ARG A 93 8.65 16.31 6.43
CA ARG A 93 8.68 14.84 6.34
C ARG A 93 7.29 14.22 6.37
N VAL A 94 6.24 15.03 6.23
CA VAL A 94 4.86 14.57 6.12
C VAL A 94 4.41 14.70 4.67
N PHE A 95 4.03 13.59 4.06
CA PHE A 95 3.51 13.55 2.71
C PHE A 95 2.00 13.31 2.77
N GLY A 96 1.24 14.38 2.54
CA GLY A 96 -0.21 14.38 2.52
C GLY A 96 -0.80 13.87 1.22
N PHE A 97 -2.05 13.53 1.25
CA PHE A 97 -2.89 13.17 0.10
C PHE A 97 -4.34 13.53 0.41
N GLU A 98 -5.18 13.55 -0.62
CA GLU A 98 -6.55 14.00 -0.49
C GLU A 98 -7.45 13.00 0.26
N ASP A 99 -8.44 13.51 0.98
CA ASP A 99 -9.36 12.71 1.80
C ASP A 99 -10.20 11.70 1.00
N TRP A 100 -10.45 11.98 -0.27
CA TRP A 100 -11.16 11.06 -1.15
C TRP A 100 -10.31 9.86 -1.62
N VAL A 101 -9.00 9.86 -1.37
CA VAL A 101 -8.13 8.73 -1.72
C VAL A 101 -8.39 7.57 -0.76
N GLY A 102 -8.97 6.50 -1.28
CA GLY A 102 -9.13 5.24 -0.52
C GLY A 102 -7.82 4.47 -0.40
N GLY A 103 -7.58 3.83 0.76
CA GLY A 103 -6.32 3.13 1.04
C GLY A 103 -5.92 2.11 -0.02
N ARG A 104 -6.87 1.34 -0.54
CA ARG A 104 -6.64 0.32 -1.57
C ARG A 104 -6.28 0.87 -2.97
N TYR A 105 -6.55 2.16 -3.20
CA TYR A 105 -6.25 2.87 -4.45
C TYR A 105 -5.09 3.87 -4.30
N SER A 106 -4.37 3.86 -3.18
CA SER A 106 -3.42 4.90 -2.79
C SER A 106 -1.99 4.68 -3.26
N LEU A 107 -1.67 3.51 -3.82
CA LEU A 107 -0.31 3.16 -4.27
C LEU A 107 0.25 4.13 -5.32
N TRP A 108 -0.62 4.78 -6.08
CA TRP A 108 -0.28 5.74 -7.13
C TRP A 108 0.17 7.12 -6.61
N GLY A 109 -0.08 7.40 -5.34
CA GLY A 109 0.26 8.64 -4.66
C GLY A 109 1.33 8.45 -3.58
N PRO A 110 1.34 9.27 -2.52
CA PRO A 110 2.35 9.25 -1.45
C PRO A 110 2.52 7.90 -0.77
N ILE A 111 1.47 7.08 -0.65
CA ILE A 111 1.56 5.71 -0.11
C ILE A 111 2.54 4.84 -0.92
N GLY A 112 2.77 5.16 -2.19
CA GLY A 112 3.79 4.52 -3.02
C GLY A 112 5.24 4.93 -2.73
N LEU A 113 5.50 5.79 -1.71
CA LEU A 113 6.84 6.29 -1.40
C LEU A 113 7.85 5.16 -1.19
N SER A 114 7.50 4.12 -0.43
CA SER A 114 8.38 2.97 -0.21
C SER A 114 8.73 2.26 -1.53
N LEU A 115 7.77 2.14 -2.45
CA LEU A 115 8.01 1.58 -3.78
C LEU A 115 8.93 2.51 -4.59
N ALA A 116 8.65 3.82 -4.60
CA ALA A 116 9.47 4.81 -5.31
C ALA A 116 10.93 4.82 -4.81
N ILE A 117 11.13 4.67 -3.50
CA ILE A 117 12.46 4.54 -2.90
C ILE A 117 13.14 3.23 -3.35
N ALA A 118 12.40 2.12 -3.38
CA ALA A 118 12.96 0.81 -3.72
C ALA A 118 13.39 0.69 -5.19
N ILE A 119 12.58 1.20 -6.13
CA ILE A 119 12.81 1.03 -7.58
C ILE A 119 13.36 2.29 -8.26
N GLY A 120 13.43 3.41 -7.55
CA GLY A 120 13.84 4.70 -8.08
C GLY A 120 12.73 5.44 -8.83
N ALA A 121 12.90 6.76 -8.97
CA ALA A 121 11.88 7.66 -9.53
C ALA A 121 11.55 7.36 -10.99
N GLU A 122 12.52 6.93 -11.78
CA GLU A 122 12.32 6.59 -13.20
C GLU A 122 11.38 5.40 -13.35
N HIS A 123 11.67 4.29 -12.68
CA HIS A 123 10.82 3.10 -12.71
C HIS A 123 9.45 3.33 -12.05
N PHE A 124 9.38 4.19 -11.04
CA PHE A 124 8.10 4.56 -10.46
C PHE A 124 7.24 5.37 -11.43
N ARG A 125 7.83 6.31 -12.20
CA ARG A 125 7.09 6.99 -13.27
C ARG A 125 6.63 6.03 -14.37
N ALA A 126 7.47 5.09 -14.78
CA ALA A 126 7.08 4.06 -15.74
C ALA A 126 5.92 3.19 -15.22
N PHE A 127 5.92 2.87 -13.92
CA PHE A 127 4.81 2.19 -13.28
C PHE A 127 3.51 3.02 -13.33
N LEU A 128 3.57 4.32 -13.05
CA LEU A 128 2.42 5.23 -13.18
C LEU A 128 1.93 5.34 -14.64
N SER A 129 2.84 5.36 -15.62
CA SER A 129 2.48 5.39 -17.04
C SER A 129 1.71 4.14 -17.47
N GLY A 130 1.98 2.98 -16.85
CA GLY A 130 1.18 1.77 -17.07
C GLY A 130 -0.27 1.93 -16.61
N ALA A 131 -0.49 2.57 -15.45
CA ALA A 131 -1.84 2.88 -14.97
C ALA A 131 -2.55 3.88 -15.88
N GLU A 132 -1.86 4.97 -16.29
CA GLU A 132 -2.38 5.95 -17.23
C GLU A 132 -2.80 5.32 -18.57
N ALA A 133 -2.03 4.37 -19.07
CA ALA A 133 -2.37 3.67 -20.30
C ALA A 133 -3.68 2.86 -20.16
N MET A 134 -3.91 2.25 -19.00
CA MET A 134 -5.16 1.54 -18.72
C MET A 134 -6.33 2.49 -18.54
N ASP A 135 -6.13 3.61 -17.87
CA ASP A 135 -7.16 4.66 -17.71
C ASP A 135 -7.59 5.21 -19.09
N ARG A 136 -6.63 5.49 -19.95
CA ARG A 136 -6.90 5.93 -21.33
C ARG A 136 -7.65 4.85 -22.12
N HIS A 137 -7.21 3.60 -22.01
CA HIS A 137 -7.91 2.47 -22.64
C HIS A 137 -9.36 2.36 -22.16
N PHE A 138 -9.60 2.45 -20.84
CA PHE A 138 -10.95 2.42 -20.29
C PHE A 138 -11.85 3.55 -20.83
N GLN A 139 -11.31 4.75 -20.96
CA GLN A 139 -12.04 5.94 -21.40
C GLN A 139 -12.33 5.94 -22.91
N THR A 140 -11.48 5.32 -23.73
CA THR A 140 -11.52 5.52 -25.19
C THR A 140 -11.80 4.26 -25.99
N ALA A 141 -11.61 3.05 -25.45
CA ALA A 141 -11.86 1.82 -26.17
C ALA A 141 -13.36 1.58 -26.35
N ALA A 142 -13.74 1.01 -27.52
CA ALA A 142 -15.11 0.54 -27.73
C ALA A 142 -15.47 -0.53 -26.68
N ALA A 143 -16.74 -0.60 -26.26
CA ALA A 143 -17.18 -1.50 -25.20
C ALA A 143 -16.77 -2.96 -25.41
N GLN A 144 -16.79 -3.42 -26.66
CA GLN A 144 -16.44 -4.79 -27.05
C GLN A 144 -14.92 -5.08 -26.95
N GLU A 145 -14.09 -4.06 -26.85
CA GLU A 145 -12.63 -4.14 -26.79
C GLU A 145 -12.12 -3.62 -25.44
N ASN A 146 -13.00 -3.09 -24.60
CA ASN A 146 -12.66 -2.46 -23.33
C ASN A 146 -12.41 -3.53 -22.26
N LEU A 147 -11.15 -3.78 -21.93
CA LEU A 147 -10.74 -4.86 -21.03
C LEU A 147 -11.40 -4.79 -19.64
N PRO A 148 -11.44 -3.64 -18.93
CA PRO A 148 -12.16 -3.53 -17.66
C PRO A 148 -13.66 -3.84 -17.76
N ILE A 149 -14.34 -3.36 -18.81
CA ILE A 149 -15.76 -3.63 -19.04
C ILE A 149 -16.00 -5.13 -19.30
N ILE A 150 -15.19 -5.73 -20.17
CA ILE A 150 -15.29 -7.17 -20.47
C ILE A 150 -15.06 -7.99 -19.19
N LEU A 151 -14.04 -7.67 -18.41
CA LEU A 151 -13.74 -8.38 -17.17
C LEU A 151 -14.90 -8.30 -16.17
N ALA A 152 -15.53 -7.13 -16.03
CA ALA A 152 -16.69 -6.93 -15.17
C ALA A 152 -17.90 -7.76 -15.66
N LEU A 153 -18.21 -7.70 -16.95
CA LEU A 153 -19.32 -8.46 -17.55
C LEU A 153 -19.13 -9.97 -17.43
N VAL A 154 -17.91 -10.47 -17.65
CA VAL A 154 -17.57 -11.89 -17.43
C VAL A 154 -17.76 -12.28 -15.97
N GLY A 155 -17.37 -11.42 -15.04
CA GLY A 155 -17.60 -11.66 -13.60
C GLY A 155 -19.09 -11.77 -13.25
N VAL A 156 -19.92 -10.84 -13.74
CA VAL A 156 -21.37 -10.86 -13.56
C VAL A 156 -21.96 -12.13 -14.21
N TRP A 157 -21.57 -12.46 -15.42
CA TRP A 157 -22.07 -13.64 -16.12
C TRP A 157 -21.74 -14.94 -15.37
N HIS A 158 -20.50 -15.08 -14.87
CA HIS A 158 -20.09 -16.24 -14.08
C HIS A 158 -20.91 -16.36 -12.78
N ALA A 159 -21.09 -15.26 -12.06
CA ALA A 159 -21.79 -15.30 -10.77
C ALA A 159 -23.31 -15.47 -10.93
N GLN A 160 -23.95 -14.70 -11.81
CA GLN A 160 -25.40 -14.62 -11.90
C GLN A 160 -26.02 -15.57 -12.91
N VAL A 161 -25.34 -15.86 -14.01
CA VAL A 161 -25.87 -16.73 -15.07
C VAL A 161 -25.35 -18.16 -14.93
N ALA A 162 -24.03 -18.33 -14.74
CA ALA A 162 -23.41 -19.65 -14.60
C ALA A 162 -23.50 -20.21 -13.17
N GLY A 163 -23.84 -19.39 -12.18
CA GLY A 163 -24.00 -19.82 -10.78
C GLY A 163 -22.70 -20.15 -10.05
N TYR A 164 -21.55 -19.63 -10.49
CA TYR A 164 -20.28 -19.87 -9.83
C TYR A 164 -20.16 -19.01 -8.57
N GLY A 165 -20.11 -19.67 -7.41
CA GLY A 165 -20.04 -19.00 -6.11
C GLY A 165 -18.64 -18.49 -5.72
N THR A 166 -17.60 -18.84 -6.49
CA THR A 166 -16.20 -18.48 -6.18
C THR A 166 -15.42 -18.16 -7.43
N ARG A 167 -14.38 -17.32 -7.27
CA ARG A 167 -13.42 -17.03 -8.33
C ARG A 167 -12.00 -17.24 -7.79
N ALA A 168 -11.20 -18.04 -8.45
CA ALA A 168 -9.79 -18.23 -8.13
C ALA A 168 -8.91 -17.33 -9.01
N VAL A 169 -7.91 -16.70 -8.40
CA VAL A 169 -6.86 -15.96 -9.11
C VAL A 169 -5.55 -16.67 -8.83
N LEU A 170 -4.96 -17.22 -9.88
CA LEU A 170 -3.79 -18.10 -9.82
C LEU A 170 -2.62 -17.48 -10.60
N PRO A 171 -1.82 -16.60 -9.98
CA PRO A 171 -0.66 -16.02 -10.64
C PRO A 171 0.42 -17.11 -10.81
N TYR A 172 0.87 -17.33 -12.03
CA TYR A 172 1.96 -18.26 -12.35
C TYR A 172 3.35 -17.59 -12.30
N GLU A 173 3.43 -16.38 -11.80
CA GLU A 173 4.65 -15.63 -11.55
C GLU A 173 4.89 -15.53 -10.05
N GLN A 174 6.03 -16.04 -9.55
CA GLN A 174 6.35 -16.05 -8.12
C GLN A 174 6.32 -14.66 -7.47
N ARG A 175 6.74 -13.62 -8.20
CA ARG A 175 6.70 -12.25 -7.71
C ARG A 175 5.29 -11.67 -7.55
N LEU A 176 4.29 -12.31 -8.13
CA LEU A 176 2.87 -12.01 -7.96
C LEU A 176 2.19 -12.87 -6.88
N SER A 177 2.93 -13.62 -6.07
CA SER A 177 2.38 -14.47 -5.01
C SER A 177 1.49 -13.73 -4.00
N ARG A 178 1.66 -12.42 -3.83
CA ARG A 178 0.82 -11.55 -3.00
C ARG A 178 -0.34 -10.89 -3.75
N PHE A 179 -0.49 -11.15 -5.04
CA PHE A 179 -1.56 -10.55 -5.85
C PHE A 179 -2.96 -11.02 -5.44
N PRO A 180 -3.20 -12.32 -5.15
CA PRO A 180 -4.51 -12.76 -4.63
C PRO A 180 -4.89 -12.07 -3.31
N ALA A 181 -3.96 -11.93 -2.37
CA ALA A 181 -4.22 -11.23 -1.10
C ALA A 181 -4.52 -9.73 -1.31
N TYR A 182 -3.88 -9.09 -2.28
CA TYR A 182 -4.22 -7.71 -2.67
C TYR A 182 -5.65 -7.61 -3.22
N LEU A 183 -6.06 -8.53 -4.09
CA LEU A 183 -7.42 -8.55 -4.63
C LEU A 183 -8.48 -8.87 -3.58
N GLN A 184 -8.16 -9.64 -2.54
CA GLN A 184 -9.07 -9.85 -1.41
C GLN A 184 -9.40 -8.52 -0.73
N GLN A 185 -8.43 -7.67 -0.47
CA GLN A 185 -8.68 -6.35 0.10
C GLN A 185 -9.37 -5.42 -0.91
N LEU A 186 -8.89 -5.40 -2.16
CA LEU A 186 -9.40 -4.50 -3.19
C LEU A 186 -10.87 -4.74 -3.50
N GLU A 187 -11.27 -5.99 -3.63
CA GLU A 187 -12.56 -6.40 -4.15
C GLU A 187 -13.48 -6.94 -3.04
N MET A 188 -13.05 -7.95 -2.30
CA MET A 188 -13.90 -8.64 -1.33
C MET A 188 -14.22 -7.78 -0.11
N GLU A 189 -13.24 -7.09 0.46
CA GLU A 189 -13.48 -6.18 1.59
C GLU A 189 -14.36 -5.00 1.17
N SER A 190 -14.18 -4.47 -0.04
CA SER A 190 -15.02 -3.39 -0.57
C SER A 190 -16.45 -3.82 -0.86
N ASN A 191 -16.61 -4.94 -1.55
CA ASN A 191 -17.89 -5.39 -2.09
C ASN A 191 -18.61 -6.37 -1.15
N GLY A 192 -17.93 -6.88 -0.13
CA GLY A 192 -18.47 -7.83 0.86
C GLY A 192 -19.39 -7.19 1.91
N LYS A 193 -20.01 -6.04 1.60
CA LYS A 193 -20.99 -5.38 2.47
C LYS A 193 -22.33 -6.10 2.35
N GLY A 194 -22.87 -6.52 3.49
CA GLY A 194 -24.15 -7.25 3.54
C GLY A 194 -25.38 -6.36 3.62
N VAL A 195 -25.20 -5.03 3.72
CA VAL A 195 -26.28 -4.05 3.87
C VAL A 195 -26.17 -2.99 2.78
N ALA A 196 -27.28 -2.71 2.09
CA ALA A 196 -27.37 -1.66 1.10
C ALA A 196 -27.45 -0.26 1.77
N ILE A 197 -27.36 0.81 0.96
CA ILE A 197 -27.40 2.20 1.48
C ILE A 197 -28.72 2.52 2.16
N ASP A 198 -29.80 1.89 1.73
CA ASP A 198 -31.15 2.05 2.23
C ASP A 198 -31.55 1.07 3.37
N GLY A 199 -30.62 0.26 3.85
CA GLY A 199 -30.79 -0.66 4.99
C GLY A 199 -31.09 -2.09 4.63
#